data_f7d02f1015981aeb91fec711c3aa7ea6
#
_entry.id   f7d02f1015981aeb91fec711c3aa7ea6
#
_cell.length_a   1.000
_cell.length_b   1.000
_cell.length_c   1.000
_cell.angle_alpha   90.00
_cell.angle_beta   90.00
_cell.angle_gamma   90.00
#
_symmetry.space_group_name_H-M   'P 1'
#
loop_
_entity.id
_entity.type
_entity.pdbx_description
1 polymer ?
#
loop_
_entity_poly.entity_id
_entity_poly.type
_entity_poly.pdbx_seq_one_letter_code
_entity_poly.pdbx_strand_id
1 'polypeptide(L)'
;MPRIAGSKKLKRQMAPMFWGISRKSPRFVTTVRPGPHSKQFSIPSAVFLRDTIKLVTTAREAEYAIYHGKVKVDGVSRKSVHHGIGLMDVVELEGVSDIYRLVPKKGHLLEPIKIKSTEKAVKLVKVTSKTTIRKGKTQIGFHDGRSLISDTKVSVGDSCLMQVPEQKINEVLPLEKGSKVLVTKGVNAGQLADVKEIKEGTFVLPKRALLSFGNREIEIPSDLVMVVGKKEPIIQIA
;
A
#
# COMPACT_ATOMS: atom_id res chain seq x y z
N MET A 1 26.66 10.46 -22.14
CA MET A 1 26.89 9.92 -20.79
C MET A 1 25.57 9.35 -20.26
N PRO A 2 25.53 8.12 -19.79
CA PRO A 2 24.33 7.57 -19.14
C PRO A 2 24.02 8.39 -17.88
N ARG A 3 22.73 8.76 -17.68
CA ARG A 3 22.31 9.43 -16.45
C ARG A 3 22.32 8.44 -15.31
N ILE A 4 23.25 8.59 -14.39
CA ILE A 4 23.40 7.73 -13.20
C ILE A 4 22.24 7.96 -12.20
N ALA A 5 21.59 9.13 -12.24
CA ALA A 5 20.45 9.45 -11.39
C ALA A 5 19.29 10.02 -12.22
N GLY A 6 18.06 9.58 -11.90
CA GLY A 6 16.84 10.12 -12.49
C GLY A 6 16.60 11.59 -12.10
N SER A 7 15.67 12.25 -12.80
CA SER A 7 15.29 13.63 -12.50
C SER A 7 14.73 13.75 -11.07
N LYS A 8 15.33 14.64 -10.26
CA LYS A 8 14.86 14.97 -8.90
C LYS A 8 13.60 15.87 -8.91
N LYS A 9 13.25 16.44 -10.08
CA LYS A 9 12.11 17.35 -10.24
C LYS A 9 10.99 16.63 -11.00
N LEU A 10 9.76 16.79 -10.54
CA LEU A 10 8.57 16.26 -11.18
C LEU A 10 7.74 17.42 -11.72
N LYS A 11 7.52 17.45 -13.05
CA LYS A 11 6.57 18.37 -13.65
C LYS A 11 5.15 17.93 -13.27
N ARG A 12 4.29 18.89 -12.94
CA ARG A 12 2.89 18.62 -12.51
C ARG A 12 2.09 17.79 -13.52
N GLN A 13 2.29 18.02 -14.80
CA GLN A 13 1.63 17.26 -15.87
C GLN A 13 2.02 15.77 -15.90
N MET A 14 3.23 15.44 -15.40
CA MET A 14 3.76 14.08 -15.32
C MET A 14 3.45 13.38 -13.98
N ALA A 15 2.75 14.05 -13.09
CA ALA A 15 2.33 13.47 -11.82
C ALA A 15 1.25 12.41 -12.06
N PRO A 16 1.22 11.31 -11.28
CA PRO A 16 0.16 10.31 -11.36
C PRO A 16 -1.22 10.94 -11.18
N MET A 17 -2.21 10.48 -11.94
CA MET A 17 -3.56 11.05 -11.89
C MET A 17 -4.25 10.85 -10.55
N PHE A 18 -3.99 9.73 -9.89
CA PHE A 18 -4.60 9.39 -8.60
C PHE A 18 -4.18 10.30 -7.44
N TRP A 19 -3.17 11.18 -7.60
CA TRP A 19 -2.85 12.17 -6.58
C TRP A 19 -3.91 13.27 -6.45
N GLY A 20 -4.85 13.37 -7.40
CA GLY A 20 -5.95 14.34 -7.35
C GLY A 20 -5.53 15.81 -7.44
N ILE A 21 -4.30 16.10 -7.89
CA ILE A 21 -3.76 17.44 -7.95
C ILE A 21 -4.26 18.21 -9.18
N SER A 22 -4.56 19.51 -9.00
CA SER A 22 -4.91 20.40 -10.11
C SER A 22 -3.78 20.50 -11.13
N ARG A 23 -4.09 20.34 -12.40
CA ARG A 23 -3.12 20.45 -13.51
C ARG A 23 -2.71 21.89 -13.79
N LYS A 24 -3.64 22.86 -13.61
CA LYS A 24 -3.42 24.29 -13.81
C LYS A 24 -2.94 24.95 -12.50
N SER A 25 -1.70 24.73 -12.11
CA SER A 25 -1.04 25.19 -10.87
C SER A 25 0.45 25.25 -11.10
N PRO A 26 1.28 25.67 -10.15
CA PRO A 26 2.74 25.79 -10.33
C PRO A 26 3.36 24.57 -11.02
N ARG A 27 4.34 24.82 -11.90
CA ARG A 27 4.93 23.84 -12.82
C ARG A 27 5.44 22.56 -12.16
N PHE A 28 6.00 22.66 -10.96
CA PHE A 28 6.59 21.53 -10.26
C PHE A 28 5.73 21.10 -9.08
N VAL A 29 5.82 19.81 -8.76
CA VAL A 29 5.17 19.21 -7.60
C VAL A 29 6.18 18.35 -6.83
N THR A 30 5.95 18.17 -5.52
CA THR A 30 6.77 17.30 -4.69
C THR A 30 6.75 15.87 -5.25
N THR A 31 7.93 15.31 -5.50
CA THR A 31 8.10 13.94 -6.00
C THR A 31 8.36 12.98 -4.84
N VAL A 32 7.96 11.75 -5.00
CA VAL A 32 8.35 10.66 -4.08
C VAL A 32 9.84 10.34 -4.29
N ARG A 33 10.59 10.19 -3.21
CA ARG A 33 11.94 9.63 -3.20
C ARG A 33 11.89 8.11 -3.04
N PRO A 34 12.95 7.37 -3.41
CA PRO A 34 13.04 5.94 -3.14
C PRO A 34 12.80 5.64 -1.66
N GLY A 35 11.98 4.64 -1.39
CA GLY A 35 11.53 4.27 -0.04
C GLY A 35 10.66 3.01 -0.08
N PRO A 36 9.74 2.86 0.87
CA PRO A 36 8.94 1.64 1.03
C PRO A 36 8.08 1.33 -0.21
N HIS A 37 7.56 2.35 -0.87
CA HIS A 37 6.70 2.18 -2.04
C HIS A 37 7.31 2.82 -3.28
N SER A 38 7.00 2.26 -4.44
CA SER A 38 7.44 2.83 -5.70
C SER A 38 6.70 4.14 -6.00
N LYS A 39 7.35 5.05 -6.75
CA LYS A 39 6.78 6.35 -7.12
C LYS A 39 5.43 6.26 -7.82
N GLN A 40 5.20 5.20 -8.59
CA GLN A 40 3.96 5.00 -9.35
C GLN A 40 2.76 4.60 -8.48
N PHE A 41 3.00 4.08 -7.27
CA PHE A 41 1.99 3.51 -6.39
C PHE A 41 2.00 4.13 -5.00
N SER A 42 2.49 5.36 -4.89
CA SER A 42 2.53 6.09 -3.62
C SER A 42 2.26 7.57 -3.80
N ILE A 43 1.80 8.21 -2.72
CA ILE A 43 1.52 9.64 -2.65
C ILE A 43 2.58 10.27 -1.74
N PRO A 44 3.27 11.35 -2.15
CA PRO A 44 4.22 12.02 -1.25
C PRO A 44 3.49 12.66 -0.07
N SER A 45 4.09 12.61 1.13
CA SER A 45 3.49 13.11 2.37
C SER A 45 2.97 14.54 2.28
N ALA A 46 3.70 15.43 1.59
CA ALA A 46 3.24 16.83 1.43
C ALA A 46 1.98 16.93 0.55
N VAL A 47 1.88 16.14 -0.52
CA VAL A 47 0.69 16.10 -1.40
C VAL A 47 -0.49 15.46 -0.65
N PHE A 48 -0.22 14.41 0.12
CA PHE A 48 -1.22 13.75 0.94
C PHE A 48 -1.91 14.71 1.91
N LEU A 49 -1.15 15.51 2.66
CA LEU A 49 -1.69 16.47 3.62
C LEU A 49 -2.47 17.61 2.96
N ARG A 50 -1.95 18.15 1.84
CA ARG A 50 -2.51 19.33 1.20
C ARG A 50 -3.63 19.01 0.21
N ASP A 51 -3.40 18.06 -0.69
CA ASP A 51 -4.28 17.83 -1.83
C ASP A 51 -5.27 16.68 -1.58
N THR A 52 -4.84 15.62 -0.86
CA THR A 52 -5.68 14.44 -0.62
C THR A 52 -6.60 14.62 0.58
N ILE A 53 -6.06 14.92 1.77
CA ILE A 53 -6.86 15.12 2.99
C ILE A 53 -7.34 16.59 3.12
N LYS A 54 -6.59 17.54 2.52
CA LYS A 54 -6.87 18.98 2.57
C LYS A 54 -6.86 19.56 3.99
N LEU A 55 -5.99 19.06 4.85
CA LEU A 55 -5.80 19.56 6.22
C LEU A 55 -5.00 20.87 6.26
N VAL A 56 -4.13 21.05 5.27
CA VAL A 56 -3.30 22.26 5.12
C VAL A 56 -3.50 22.85 3.73
N THR A 57 -3.40 24.17 3.62
CA THR A 57 -3.63 24.87 2.37
C THR A 57 -2.34 25.08 1.58
N THR A 58 -1.25 25.35 2.26
CA THR A 58 0.02 25.69 1.64
C THR A 58 1.06 24.57 1.72
N ALA A 59 2.02 24.58 0.80
CA ALA A 59 3.14 23.64 0.84
C ALA A 59 4.06 23.87 2.06
N ARG A 60 4.18 25.13 2.51
CA ARG A 60 5.01 25.49 3.69
C ARG A 60 4.39 24.96 4.98
N GLU A 61 3.08 25.01 5.15
CA GLU A 61 2.38 24.41 6.29
C GLU A 61 2.57 22.90 6.33
N ALA A 62 2.43 22.22 5.16
CA ALA A 62 2.68 20.78 5.06
C ALA A 62 4.12 20.44 5.45
N GLU A 63 5.08 21.21 4.94
CA GLU A 63 6.50 21.07 5.25
C GLU A 63 6.79 21.26 6.73
N TYR A 64 6.24 22.32 7.35
CA TYR A 64 6.35 22.57 8.77
C TYR A 64 5.82 21.41 9.62
N ALA A 65 4.61 20.93 9.34
CA ALA A 65 4.01 19.82 10.06
C ALA A 65 4.84 18.53 9.96
N ILE A 66 5.40 18.24 8.77
CA ILE A 66 6.22 17.06 8.53
C ILE A 66 7.57 17.16 9.25
N TYR A 67 8.28 18.28 9.14
CA TYR A 67 9.60 18.44 9.77
C TYR A 67 9.53 18.45 11.31
N HIS A 68 8.45 18.97 11.89
CA HIS A 68 8.22 18.90 13.33
C HIS A 68 7.75 17.52 13.81
N GLY A 69 7.66 16.52 12.88
CA GLY A 69 7.35 15.15 13.23
C GLY A 69 5.90 14.87 13.56
N LYS A 70 4.98 15.82 13.26
CA LYS A 70 3.53 15.70 13.53
C LYS A 70 2.85 14.62 12.68
N VAL A 71 3.54 14.06 11.68
CA VAL A 71 3.04 13.03 10.78
C VAL A 71 3.70 11.71 11.10
N LYS A 72 2.92 10.72 11.52
CA LYS A 72 3.37 9.34 11.73
C LYS A 72 2.81 8.46 10.63
N VAL A 73 3.66 7.63 10.05
CA VAL A 73 3.28 6.60 9.08
C VAL A 73 3.66 5.25 9.68
N ASP A 74 2.69 4.36 9.82
CA ASP A 74 2.84 3.07 10.50
C ASP A 74 3.47 3.20 11.90
N GLY A 75 3.02 4.18 12.69
CA GLY A 75 3.51 4.45 14.04
C GLY A 75 4.88 5.14 14.12
N VAL A 76 5.56 5.37 12.98
CA VAL A 76 6.88 6.02 12.92
C VAL A 76 6.77 7.44 12.38
N SER A 77 7.32 8.42 13.13
CA SER A 77 7.36 9.81 12.68
C SER A 77 8.27 9.97 11.45
N ARG A 78 7.70 10.47 10.34
CA ARG A 78 8.39 10.66 9.07
C ARG A 78 8.62 12.14 8.81
N LYS A 79 9.90 12.55 8.85
CA LYS A 79 10.31 13.96 8.69
C LYS A 79 10.67 14.34 7.25
N SER A 80 10.19 13.61 6.24
CA SER A 80 10.48 13.91 4.83
C SER A 80 9.21 14.18 4.04
N VAL A 81 9.13 15.34 3.42
CA VAL A 81 8.03 15.73 2.50
C VAL A 81 7.91 14.81 1.29
N HIS A 82 9.02 14.14 0.94
CA HIS A 82 9.14 13.22 -0.19
C HIS A 82 8.84 11.76 0.17
N HIS A 83 8.49 11.46 1.44
CA HIS A 83 8.16 10.10 1.86
C HIS A 83 6.92 9.64 1.12
N GLY A 84 7.00 8.48 0.45
CA GLY A 84 5.88 7.88 -0.27
C GLY A 84 4.99 7.08 0.68
N ILE A 85 3.73 7.46 0.77
CA ILE A 85 2.68 6.75 1.49
C ILE A 85 1.95 5.87 0.48
N GLY A 86 1.83 4.58 0.74
CA GLY A 86 1.31 3.60 -0.22
C GLY A 86 0.16 2.75 0.31
N LEU A 87 -0.03 1.62 -0.35
CA LEU A 87 -1.10 0.67 -0.05
C LEU A 87 -1.04 0.17 1.40
N MET A 88 -2.17 0.21 2.09
CA MET A 88 -2.36 -0.22 3.49
C MET A 88 -1.57 0.57 4.53
N ASP A 89 -0.85 1.63 4.16
CA ASP A 89 -0.18 2.49 5.15
C ASP A 89 -1.19 3.18 6.04
N VAL A 90 -0.88 3.24 7.34
CA VAL A 90 -1.65 3.94 8.35
C VAL A 90 -0.99 5.27 8.65
N VAL A 91 -1.75 6.35 8.50
CA VAL A 91 -1.26 7.72 8.73
C VAL A 91 -1.99 8.34 9.92
N GLU A 92 -1.22 8.74 10.90
CA GLU A 92 -1.66 9.46 12.10
C GLU A 92 -1.11 10.88 12.05
N LEU A 93 -1.92 11.83 12.50
CA LEU A 93 -1.57 13.25 12.55
C LEU A 93 -1.72 13.76 13.98
N GLU A 94 -0.66 14.33 14.52
CA GLU A 94 -0.70 14.91 15.86
C GLU A 94 -1.65 16.10 15.91
N GLY A 95 -2.56 16.10 16.89
CA GLY A 95 -3.60 17.14 17.04
C GLY A 95 -4.87 16.87 16.22
N VAL A 96 -4.95 15.79 15.46
CA VAL A 96 -6.14 15.34 14.73
C VAL A 96 -6.54 13.96 15.23
N SER A 97 -7.80 13.79 15.60
CA SER A 97 -8.34 12.52 16.08
C SER A 97 -8.45 11.47 14.98
N ASP A 98 -8.51 11.91 13.74
CA ASP A 98 -8.72 11.04 12.58
C ASP A 98 -7.43 10.30 12.20
N ILE A 99 -7.55 8.99 12.05
CA ILE A 99 -6.49 8.12 11.56
C ILE A 99 -6.90 7.63 10.18
N TYR A 100 -5.98 7.65 9.24
CA TYR A 100 -6.25 7.30 7.84
C TYR A 100 -5.49 6.05 7.43
N ARG A 101 -6.17 5.17 6.68
CA ARG A 101 -5.54 4.05 5.97
C ARG A 101 -5.72 4.24 4.48
N LEU A 102 -4.68 3.99 3.71
CA LEU A 102 -4.77 4.06 2.25
C LEU A 102 -5.20 2.72 1.68
N VAL A 103 -6.35 2.73 1.02
CA VAL A 103 -6.91 1.55 0.34
C VAL A 103 -7.05 1.79 -1.16
N PRO A 104 -7.02 0.74 -1.98
CA PRO A 104 -7.28 0.90 -3.40
C PRO A 104 -8.76 1.21 -3.63
N LYS A 105 -9.06 2.06 -4.63
CA LYS A 105 -10.43 2.40 -5.05
C LYS A 105 -10.53 2.44 -6.56
N LYS A 106 -11.70 2.10 -7.07
CA LYS A 106 -12.01 2.18 -8.50
C LYS A 106 -11.82 3.59 -9.03
N GLY A 107 -11.02 3.74 -10.09
CA GLY A 107 -10.68 5.04 -10.67
C GLY A 107 -9.59 5.83 -9.94
N HIS A 108 -9.36 5.54 -8.66
CA HIS A 108 -8.25 6.07 -7.87
C HIS A 108 -7.40 4.90 -7.39
N LEU A 109 -6.09 4.96 -7.62
CA LEU A 109 -5.21 3.87 -7.20
C LEU A 109 -5.22 3.71 -5.66
N LEU A 110 -5.25 4.83 -4.94
CA LEU A 110 -5.25 4.89 -3.48
C LEU A 110 -6.19 5.99 -3.00
N GLU A 111 -7.01 5.69 -2.00
CA GLU A 111 -7.87 6.64 -1.30
C GLU A 111 -7.69 6.48 0.22
N PRO A 112 -7.62 7.58 0.99
CA PRO A 112 -7.60 7.52 2.44
C PRO A 112 -8.99 7.23 2.99
N ILE A 113 -9.12 6.20 3.81
CA ILE A 113 -10.31 5.94 4.63
C ILE A 113 -10.00 6.22 6.08
N LYS A 114 -10.99 6.69 6.84
CA LYS A 114 -10.89 6.86 8.29
C LYS A 114 -11.03 5.51 8.97
N ILE A 115 -10.14 5.20 9.89
CA ILE A 115 -10.16 3.95 10.67
C ILE A 115 -10.27 4.23 12.17
N LYS A 116 -10.69 3.22 12.92
CA LYS A 116 -10.75 3.29 14.38
C LYS A 116 -9.35 3.24 14.99
N SER A 117 -9.18 3.85 16.14
CA SER A 117 -7.91 3.85 16.87
C SER A 117 -7.41 2.45 17.28
N THR A 118 -8.31 1.48 17.38
CA THR A 118 -7.97 0.08 17.66
C THR A 118 -7.19 -0.59 16.54
N GLU A 119 -7.41 -0.16 15.28
CA GLU A 119 -6.75 -0.74 14.11
C GLU A 119 -5.45 -0.04 13.70
N LYS A 120 -5.06 1.02 14.40
CA LYS A 120 -3.88 1.83 14.02
C LYS A 120 -2.57 1.08 14.08
N ALA A 121 -2.45 0.15 15.02
CA ALA A 121 -1.25 -0.66 15.23
C ALA A 121 -1.16 -1.89 14.32
N VAL A 122 -2.15 -2.09 13.44
CA VAL A 122 -2.26 -3.31 12.64
C VAL A 122 -2.30 -2.95 11.16
N LYS A 123 -1.44 -3.61 10.38
CA LYS A 123 -1.31 -3.44 8.94
C LYS A 123 -1.40 -4.78 8.22
N LEU A 124 -2.14 -4.83 7.13
CA LEU A 124 -2.15 -5.98 6.25
C LEU A 124 -1.03 -5.82 5.21
N VAL A 125 -0.16 -6.83 5.11
CA VAL A 125 0.97 -6.84 4.19
C VAL A 125 0.94 -8.11 3.34
N LYS A 126 1.23 -7.97 2.05
CA LYS A 126 1.32 -9.09 1.12
C LYS A 126 2.76 -9.57 1.00
N VAL A 127 2.95 -10.88 1.01
CA VAL A 127 4.25 -11.51 0.80
C VAL A 127 4.58 -11.47 -0.69
N THR A 128 5.68 -10.81 -1.05
CA THR A 128 6.14 -10.64 -2.43
C THR A 128 7.34 -11.53 -2.76
N SER A 129 8.18 -11.83 -1.78
CA SER A 129 9.36 -12.65 -1.97
C SER A 129 9.67 -13.50 -0.75
N LYS A 130 10.28 -14.64 -0.98
CA LYS A 130 10.76 -15.57 0.03
C LYS A 130 12.13 -16.07 -0.40
N THR A 131 13.15 -15.79 0.39
CA THR A 131 14.53 -16.16 0.09
C THR A 131 15.17 -16.84 1.29
N THR A 132 15.96 -17.89 1.04
CA THR A 132 16.75 -18.53 2.07
C THR A 132 18.08 -17.81 2.19
N ILE A 133 18.41 -17.38 3.41
CA ILE A 133 19.67 -16.72 3.73
C ILE A 133 20.64 -17.67 4.43
N ARG A 134 21.86 -17.18 4.73
CA ARG A 134 22.88 -17.96 5.42
C ARG A 134 22.32 -18.63 6.69
N LYS A 135 22.78 -19.81 7.00
CA LYS A 135 22.33 -20.67 8.14
C LYS A 135 20.89 -21.20 7.99
N GLY A 136 20.36 -21.32 6.77
CA GLY A 136 19.03 -21.91 6.49
C GLY A 136 17.84 -21.07 6.94
N LYS A 137 18.04 -19.83 7.44
CA LYS A 137 16.95 -18.95 7.83
C LYS A 137 16.19 -18.41 6.63
N THR A 138 14.89 -18.21 6.76
CA THR A 138 14.04 -17.68 5.71
C THR A 138 13.83 -16.17 5.90
N GLN A 139 14.12 -15.40 4.86
CA GLN A 139 13.76 -13.99 4.76
C GLN A 139 12.49 -13.85 3.93
N ILE A 140 11.51 -13.17 4.46
CA ILE A 140 10.22 -12.88 3.84
C ILE A 140 10.20 -11.39 3.49
N GLY A 141 9.98 -11.06 2.22
CA GLY A 141 9.84 -9.68 1.76
C GLY A 141 8.38 -9.33 1.50
N PHE A 142 7.98 -8.12 1.86
CA PHE A 142 6.61 -7.62 1.76
C PHE A 142 6.46 -6.53 0.70
N HIS A 143 5.22 -6.26 0.30
CA HIS A 143 4.89 -5.27 -0.73
C HIS A 143 5.25 -3.83 -0.34
N ASP A 144 5.40 -3.55 0.95
CA ASP A 144 5.79 -2.25 1.51
C ASP A 144 7.31 -2.08 1.69
N GLY A 145 8.11 -2.96 1.08
CA GLY A 145 9.57 -2.92 1.12
C GLY A 145 10.19 -3.38 2.44
N ARG A 146 9.39 -3.78 3.42
CA ARG A 146 9.89 -4.39 4.66
C ARG A 146 10.32 -5.82 4.40
N SER A 147 11.26 -6.29 5.18
CA SER A 147 11.66 -7.70 5.21
C SER A 147 11.82 -8.19 6.63
N LEU A 148 11.42 -9.43 6.87
CA LEU A 148 11.49 -10.09 8.17
C LEU A 148 12.16 -11.45 8.02
N ILE A 149 13.04 -11.78 8.97
CA ILE A 149 13.61 -13.11 9.09
C ILE A 149 12.72 -13.88 10.05
N SER A 150 12.02 -14.89 9.56
CA SER A 150 11.11 -15.71 10.35
C SER A 150 11.03 -17.12 9.80
N ASP A 151 10.83 -18.08 10.69
CA ASP A 151 10.60 -19.48 10.34
C ASP A 151 9.10 -19.78 10.10
N THR A 152 8.26 -18.72 10.03
CA THR A 152 6.84 -18.84 9.75
C THR A 152 6.61 -19.44 8.36
N LYS A 153 5.75 -20.43 8.28
CA LYS A 153 5.37 -21.04 7.00
C LYS A 153 4.44 -20.12 6.24
N VAL A 154 4.98 -19.39 5.26
CA VAL A 154 4.24 -18.53 4.34
C VAL A 154 4.65 -18.83 2.92
N SER A 155 3.73 -18.59 1.98
CA SER A 155 3.97 -18.69 0.54
C SER A 155 3.94 -17.30 -0.10
N VAL A 156 4.58 -17.15 -1.26
CA VAL A 156 4.48 -15.92 -2.04
C VAL A 156 3.04 -15.77 -2.54
N GLY A 157 2.46 -14.58 -2.33
CA GLY A 157 1.04 -14.30 -2.60
C GLY A 157 0.15 -14.30 -1.38
N ASP A 158 0.57 -14.93 -0.27
CA ASP A 158 -0.15 -14.85 0.99
C ASP A 158 -0.13 -13.43 1.56
N SER A 159 -1.06 -13.14 2.46
CA SER A 159 -1.07 -11.89 3.22
C SER A 159 -0.80 -12.17 4.69
N CYS A 160 -0.16 -11.24 5.37
CA CYS A 160 0.09 -11.33 6.81
C CYS A 160 -0.49 -10.11 7.51
N LEU A 161 -1.11 -10.33 8.65
CA LEU A 161 -1.51 -9.29 9.57
C LEU A 161 -0.29 -8.96 10.45
N MET A 162 0.28 -7.77 10.25
CA MET A 162 1.50 -7.33 10.90
C MET A 162 1.22 -6.23 11.91
N GLN A 163 1.79 -6.35 13.07
CA GLN A 163 1.80 -5.28 14.08
C GLN A 163 2.88 -4.26 13.73
N VAL A 164 2.52 -3.00 13.69
CA VAL A 164 3.42 -1.87 13.41
C VAL A 164 3.50 -0.95 14.63
N PRO A 165 4.66 -0.40 14.98
CA PRO A 165 5.94 -0.42 14.25
C PRO A 165 6.82 -1.65 14.45
N GLU A 166 6.49 -2.58 15.37
CA GLU A 166 7.34 -3.68 15.84
C GLU A 166 7.65 -4.74 14.77
N GLN A 167 6.88 -4.78 13.66
CA GLN A 167 7.02 -5.74 12.57
C GLN A 167 6.81 -7.21 13.02
N LYS A 168 5.90 -7.45 13.93
CA LYS A 168 5.55 -8.79 14.36
C LYS A 168 4.37 -9.33 13.55
N ILE A 169 4.49 -10.55 13.03
CA ILE A 169 3.39 -11.23 12.34
C ILE A 169 2.44 -11.79 13.39
N ASN A 170 1.18 -11.34 13.38
CA ASN A 170 0.14 -11.82 14.27
C ASN A 170 -0.59 -13.02 13.64
N GLU A 171 -0.93 -12.93 12.35
CA GLU A 171 -1.69 -13.94 11.63
C GLU A 171 -1.23 -14.03 10.18
N VAL A 172 -1.30 -15.24 9.62
CA VAL A 172 -1.04 -15.50 8.21
C VAL A 172 -2.35 -15.86 7.52
N LEU A 173 -2.64 -15.18 6.42
CA LEU A 173 -3.81 -15.38 5.60
C LEU A 173 -3.37 -16.00 4.26
N PRO A 174 -3.49 -17.32 4.12
CA PRO A 174 -3.08 -17.99 2.89
C PRO A 174 -4.03 -17.64 1.74
N LEU A 175 -3.48 -17.59 0.53
CA LEU A 175 -4.28 -17.46 -0.69
C LEU A 175 -4.82 -18.84 -1.08
N GLU A 176 -6.05 -19.12 -0.68
CA GLU A 176 -6.74 -20.41 -0.89
C GLU A 176 -8.13 -20.20 -1.47
N LYS A 177 -8.76 -21.30 -1.92
CA LYS A 177 -10.18 -21.28 -2.35
C LYS A 177 -11.07 -20.85 -1.19
N GLY A 178 -12.00 -19.94 -1.45
CA GLY A 178 -12.93 -19.40 -0.45
C GLY A 178 -12.37 -18.25 0.38
N SER A 179 -11.11 -17.86 0.20
CA SER A 179 -10.55 -16.67 0.85
C SER A 179 -11.14 -15.39 0.26
N LYS A 180 -11.43 -14.42 1.13
CA LYS A 180 -11.85 -13.09 0.70
C LYS A 180 -10.64 -12.25 0.33
N VAL A 181 -10.70 -11.63 -0.83
CA VAL A 181 -9.57 -10.89 -1.40
C VAL A 181 -9.96 -9.49 -1.84
N LEU A 182 -8.99 -8.61 -1.83
CA LEU A 182 -9.07 -7.24 -2.32
C LEU A 182 -8.23 -7.11 -3.60
N VAL A 183 -8.82 -6.56 -4.64
CA VAL A 183 -8.08 -6.24 -5.87
C VAL A 183 -7.32 -4.92 -5.66
N THR A 184 -6.00 -4.97 -5.80
CA THR A 184 -5.14 -3.81 -5.49
C THR A 184 -4.95 -2.85 -6.66
N LYS A 185 -5.08 -3.33 -7.91
CA LYS A 185 -4.84 -2.54 -9.12
C LYS A 185 -5.77 -2.95 -10.26
N GLY A 186 -5.89 -2.08 -11.26
CA GLY A 186 -6.68 -2.33 -12.46
C GLY A 186 -8.09 -1.77 -12.39
N VAL A 187 -8.93 -2.16 -13.35
CA VAL A 187 -10.32 -1.67 -13.48
C VAL A 187 -11.19 -2.05 -12.28
N ASN A 188 -10.91 -3.20 -11.66
CA ASN A 188 -11.63 -3.72 -10.51
C ASN A 188 -10.93 -3.39 -9.17
N ALA A 189 -9.99 -2.44 -9.15
CA ALA A 189 -9.31 -2.04 -7.93
C ALA A 189 -10.30 -1.60 -6.84
N GLY A 190 -10.02 -1.99 -5.60
CA GLY A 190 -10.86 -1.67 -4.43
C GLY A 190 -12.09 -2.56 -4.27
N GLN A 191 -12.36 -3.49 -5.17
CA GLN A 191 -13.46 -4.44 -5.00
C GLN A 191 -13.03 -5.65 -4.18
N LEU A 192 -13.94 -6.08 -3.30
CA LEU A 192 -13.82 -7.34 -2.58
C LEU A 192 -14.41 -8.47 -3.42
N ALA A 193 -13.74 -9.60 -3.43
CA ALA A 193 -14.19 -10.81 -4.14
C ALA A 193 -13.83 -12.07 -3.36
N ASP A 194 -14.46 -13.17 -3.73
CA ASP A 194 -14.16 -14.48 -3.19
C ASP A 194 -13.35 -15.30 -4.20
N VAL A 195 -12.32 -16.00 -3.74
CA VAL A 195 -11.50 -16.85 -4.59
C VAL A 195 -12.22 -18.15 -4.88
N LYS A 196 -12.59 -18.39 -6.14
CA LYS A 196 -13.18 -19.66 -6.58
C LYS A 196 -12.12 -20.73 -6.88
N GLU A 197 -11.09 -20.32 -7.63
CA GLU A 197 -10.06 -21.22 -8.09
C GLU A 197 -8.74 -20.48 -8.26
N ILE A 198 -7.64 -21.19 -8.05
CA ILE A 198 -6.30 -20.68 -8.28
C ILE A 198 -5.69 -21.52 -9.42
N LYS A 199 -5.35 -20.85 -10.52
CA LYS A 199 -4.69 -21.45 -11.67
C LYS A 199 -3.19 -21.20 -11.55
N GLU A 200 -2.44 -22.29 -11.49
CA GLU A 200 -0.97 -22.19 -11.46
C GLU A 200 -0.42 -21.53 -12.73
N GLY A 201 0.68 -20.85 -12.58
CA GLY A 201 1.35 -20.18 -13.70
C GLY A 201 1.98 -21.19 -14.66
N THR A 202 2.00 -20.84 -15.93
CA THR A 202 2.74 -21.54 -16.98
C THR A 202 3.91 -20.65 -17.42
N PHE A 203 4.78 -21.15 -18.29
CA PHE A 203 5.91 -20.38 -18.82
C PHE A 203 5.48 -19.02 -19.43
N VAL A 204 4.31 -18.98 -20.07
CA VAL A 204 3.80 -17.77 -20.76
C VAL A 204 2.89 -16.93 -19.87
N LEU A 205 2.13 -17.57 -18.97
CA LEU A 205 1.10 -16.91 -18.17
C LEU A 205 1.42 -16.99 -16.69
N PRO A 206 1.38 -15.85 -15.94
CA PRO A 206 1.60 -15.85 -14.50
C PRO A 206 0.48 -16.60 -13.77
N LYS A 207 0.71 -16.94 -12.51
CA LYS A 207 -0.31 -17.49 -11.60
C LYS A 207 -1.51 -16.54 -11.51
N ARG A 208 -2.73 -17.08 -11.65
CA ARG A 208 -3.97 -16.33 -11.69
C ARG A 208 -4.98 -16.88 -10.70
N ALA A 209 -5.82 -15.99 -10.18
CA ALA A 209 -6.97 -16.36 -9.37
C ALA A 209 -8.27 -16.06 -10.14
N LEU A 210 -9.17 -17.02 -10.17
CA LEU A 210 -10.55 -16.83 -10.61
C LEU A 210 -11.35 -16.26 -9.44
N LEU A 211 -11.78 -15.02 -9.58
CA LEU A 211 -12.48 -14.26 -8.54
C LEU A 211 -13.96 -14.12 -8.88
N SER A 212 -14.80 -14.29 -7.87
CA SER A 212 -16.23 -14.06 -7.95
C SER A 212 -16.59 -12.70 -7.35
N PHE A 213 -17.21 -11.86 -8.17
CA PHE A 213 -17.78 -10.56 -7.76
C PHE A 213 -19.31 -10.67 -7.78
N GLY A 214 -19.88 -11.45 -6.86
CA GLY A 214 -21.32 -11.77 -6.91
C GLY A 214 -21.67 -12.58 -8.16
N ASN A 215 -22.25 -11.93 -9.17
CA ASN A 215 -22.71 -12.58 -10.41
C ASN A 215 -21.67 -12.62 -11.54
N ARG A 216 -20.48 -12.07 -11.33
CA ARG A 216 -19.42 -12.02 -12.36
C ARG A 216 -18.20 -12.77 -11.89
N GLU A 217 -17.59 -13.51 -12.82
CA GLU A 217 -16.32 -14.20 -12.60
C GLU A 217 -15.26 -13.58 -13.48
N ILE A 218 -14.12 -13.25 -12.90
CA ILE A 218 -13.01 -12.60 -13.61
C ILE A 218 -11.70 -13.27 -13.20
N GLU A 219 -10.86 -13.59 -14.18
CA GLU A 219 -9.50 -14.02 -13.92
C GLU A 219 -8.59 -12.82 -13.73
N ILE A 220 -7.88 -12.79 -12.60
CA ILE A 220 -6.95 -11.72 -12.25
C ILE A 220 -5.61 -12.34 -11.86
N PRO A 221 -4.46 -11.76 -12.32
CA PRO A 221 -3.15 -12.19 -11.85
C PRO A 221 -3.04 -12.14 -10.32
N SER A 222 -2.48 -13.18 -9.72
CA SER A 222 -2.34 -13.26 -8.26
C SER A 222 -1.55 -12.09 -7.66
N ASP A 223 -0.67 -11.46 -8.44
CA ASP A 223 0.11 -10.30 -8.02
C ASP A 223 -0.76 -9.07 -7.70
N LEU A 224 -1.91 -8.96 -8.35
CA LEU A 224 -2.86 -7.86 -8.17
C LEU A 224 -3.90 -8.11 -7.08
N VAL A 225 -3.84 -9.26 -6.44
CA VAL A 225 -4.81 -9.71 -5.43
C VAL A 225 -4.13 -9.74 -4.06
N MET A 226 -4.83 -9.30 -3.02
CA MET A 226 -4.39 -9.31 -1.62
C MET A 226 -5.46 -9.98 -0.76
N VAL A 227 -5.09 -11.01 0.00
CA VAL A 227 -6.03 -11.67 0.90
C VAL A 227 -6.31 -10.76 2.08
N VAL A 228 -7.58 -10.54 2.39
CA VAL A 228 -8.03 -9.65 3.47
C VAL A 228 -8.75 -10.37 4.59
N GLY A 229 -9.10 -11.64 4.38
CA GLY A 229 -9.76 -12.48 5.38
C GLY A 229 -10.18 -13.82 4.82
N LYS A 230 -10.73 -14.67 5.67
CA LYS A 230 -11.30 -15.95 5.24
C LYS A 230 -12.74 -15.80 4.73
N LYS A 231 -13.67 -15.37 5.58
CA LYS A 231 -15.08 -15.11 5.24
C LYS A 231 -15.40 -13.64 5.23
N GLU A 232 -14.84 -12.91 6.17
CA GLU A 232 -15.00 -11.45 6.32
C GLU A 232 -13.64 -10.77 6.33
N PRO A 233 -13.55 -9.49 5.91
CA PRO A 233 -12.32 -8.73 6.00
C PRO A 233 -11.94 -8.49 7.48
N ILE A 234 -10.69 -8.77 7.85
CA ILE A 234 -10.17 -8.61 9.23
C ILE A 234 -9.95 -7.14 9.57
N ILE A 235 -9.77 -6.29 8.57
CA ILE A 235 -9.54 -4.86 8.72
C ILE A 235 -10.61 -4.07 7.99
N GLN A 236 -10.86 -2.84 8.43
CA GLN A 236 -11.75 -1.92 7.75
C GLN A 236 -11.15 -1.51 6.39
N ILE A 237 -11.92 -1.73 5.30
CA ILE A 237 -11.51 -1.46 3.91
C ILE A 237 -12.47 -0.48 3.23
N ALA A 238 -13.69 -0.36 3.72
CA ALA A 238 -14.73 0.54 3.22
C ALA A 238 -15.36 1.32 4.36
#